data_c77bb81ad748625002281e9b3c923f72
#
_entry.id   c77bb81ad748625002281e9b3c923f72
#
_cell.length_a   1.000
_cell.length_b   1.000
_cell.length_c   1.000
_cell.angle_alpha   90.00
_cell.angle_beta   90.00
_cell.angle_gamma   90.00
#
_symmetry.space_group_name_H-M   'P 1'
#
loop_
_entity.id
_entity.type
_entity.pdbx_description
1 polymer ?
#
loop_
_entity_poly.entity_id
_entity_poly.type
_entity_poly.pdbx_seq_one_letter_code
_entity_poly.pdbx_strand_id
1 'polypeptide(L)'
;MAKRYPEINFIAVEKTKNVIVTALENALEQNVHNVRFINCGAEYLEGYFNDKSIERIYLNFSCPYPKKKYTKHRLTHENFLKIYKKVLVPQGEIHLKTDNTGFFEYTINSLCDFGFTLKNVTFDLHNSDFEGNIVTEYEQRFSDMGCPIYRLEAYFK
;
A
#
# COMPACT_ATOMS: atom_id res chain seq x y z
N MET A 1 -0.68 12.55 -1.14
CA MET A 1 0.56 12.13 -1.85
C MET A 1 0.77 13.00 -3.10
N ALA A 2 0.09 12.78 -4.20
CA ALA A 2 0.32 13.43 -5.49
C ALA A 2 0.41 14.97 -5.41
N LYS A 3 -0.47 15.61 -4.66
CA LYS A 3 -0.44 17.08 -4.44
C LYS A 3 0.80 17.55 -3.65
N ARG A 4 1.34 16.71 -2.76
CA ARG A 4 2.53 17.04 -1.95
C ARG A 4 3.84 16.82 -2.71
N TYR A 5 3.83 15.92 -3.70
CA TYR A 5 4.99 15.57 -4.51
C TYR A 5 4.65 15.69 -6.00
N PRO A 6 4.59 16.92 -6.53
CA PRO A 6 4.15 17.16 -7.91
C PRO A 6 5.12 16.59 -8.96
N GLU A 7 6.37 16.37 -8.58
CA GLU A 7 7.42 15.77 -9.41
C GLU A 7 7.33 14.24 -9.56
N ILE A 8 6.52 13.58 -8.71
CA ILE A 8 6.34 12.12 -8.73
C ILE A 8 5.04 11.76 -9.44
N ASN A 9 5.09 10.81 -10.35
CA ASN A 9 3.89 10.24 -10.95
C ASN A 9 3.31 9.15 -10.06
N PHE A 10 2.04 9.28 -9.74
CA PHE A 10 1.29 8.31 -8.94
C PHE A 10 0.32 7.52 -9.80
N ILE A 11 0.18 6.24 -9.50
CA ILE A 11 -0.82 5.37 -10.12
C ILE A 11 -1.66 4.75 -9.02
N ALA A 12 -2.95 5.06 -9.04
CA ALA A 12 -3.93 4.48 -8.13
C ALA A 12 -4.56 3.25 -8.79
N VAL A 13 -4.45 2.12 -8.12
CA VAL A 13 -5.02 0.84 -8.58
C VAL A 13 -6.16 0.45 -7.63
N GLU A 14 -7.35 0.30 -8.16
CA GLU A 14 -8.54 -0.08 -7.40
C GLU A 14 -9.46 -0.96 -8.27
N LYS A 15 -9.90 -2.06 -7.70
CA LYS A 15 -10.81 -3.01 -8.39
C LYS A 15 -12.28 -2.60 -8.36
N THR A 16 -12.66 -1.81 -7.35
CA THR A 16 -14.05 -1.40 -7.12
C THR A 16 -14.36 -0.13 -7.91
N LYS A 17 -15.21 -0.22 -8.93
CA LYS A 17 -15.52 0.88 -9.84
C LYS A 17 -15.97 2.15 -9.15
N ASN A 18 -16.90 2.06 -8.20
CA ASN A 18 -17.40 3.26 -7.52
C ASN A 18 -16.31 3.99 -6.72
N VAL A 19 -15.41 3.23 -6.07
CA VAL A 19 -14.32 3.81 -5.30
C VAL A 19 -13.35 4.57 -6.21
N ILE A 20 -12.98 3.98 -7.35
CA ILE A 20 -12.04 4.63 -8.27
C ILE A 20 -12.65 5.86 -8.95
N VAL A 21 -13.96 5.86 -9.24
CA VAL A 21 -14.66 7.02 -9.79
C VAL A 21 -14.62 8.18 -8.79
N THR A 22 -15.00 7.95 -7.53
CA THR A 22 -14.93 8.97 -6.49
C THR A 22 -13.50 9.51 -6.30
N ALA A 23 -12.50 8.64 -6.35
CA ALA A 23 -11.10 9.08 -6.25
C ALA A 23 -10.66 9.94 -7.45
N LEU A 24 -11.15 9.63 -8.65
CA LEU A 24 -10.91 10.41 -9.85
C LEU A 24 -11.58 11.79 -9.77
N GLU A 25 -12.85 11.85 -9.34
CA GLU A 25 -13.60 13.10 -9.14
C GLU A 25 -12.87 14.00 -8.14
N ASN A 26 -12.47 13.46 -6.98
CA ASN A 26 -11.69 14.19 -5.99
C ASN A 26 -10.35 14.72 -6.54
N ALA A 27 -9.68 13.96 -7.40
CA ALA A 27 -8.43 14.40 -8.02
C ALA A 27 -8.65 15.55 -9.00
N LEU A 28 -9.73 15.51 -9.76
CA LEU A 28 -10.13 16.58 -10.69
C LEU A 28 -10.49 17.87 -9.94
N GLU A 29 -11.35 17.77 -8.92
CA GLU A 29 -11.76 18.91 -8.08
C GLU A 29 -10.56 19.58 -7.40
N GLN A 30 -9.55 18.81 -7.01
CA GLN A 30 -8.35 19.31 -6.36
C GLN A 30 -7.24 19.71 -7.35
N ASN A 31 -7.49 19.64 -8.68
CA ASN A 31 -6.51 19.94 -9.74
C ASN A 31 -5.20 19.13 -9.59
N VAL A 32 -5.31 17.83 -9.29
CA VAL A 32 -4.15 16.94 -9.20
C VAL A 32 -3.88 16.32 -10.56
N HIS A 33 -2.71 16.63 -11.15
CA HIS A 33 -2.39 16.23 -12.53
C HIS A 33 -1.41 15.07 -12.67
N ASN A 34 -0.71 14.72 -11.61
CA ASN A 34 0.33 13.68 -11.57
C ASN A 34 -0.18 12.34 -11.00
N VAL A 35 -1.48 12.07 -11.09
CA VAL A 35 -2.08 10.79 -10.74
C VAL A 35 -2.80 10.18 -11.94
N ARG A 36 -2.69 8.87 -12.10
CA ARG A 36 -3.43 8.07 -13.08
C ARG A 36 -4.18 6.96 -12.33
N PHE A 37 -5.28 6.50 -12.90
CA PHE A 37 -6.16 5.52 -12.28
C PHE A 37 -6.28 4.29 -13.17
N ILE A 38 -6.15 3.10 -12.56
CA ILE A 38 -6.33 1.80 -13.23
C ILE A 38 -7.37 1.02 -12.47
N ASN A 39 -8.49 0.68 -13.14
CA ASN A 39 -9.52 -0.15 -12.55
C ASN A 39 -9.20 -1.63 -12.79
N CYS A 40 -8.39 -2.21 -11.92
CA CYS A 40 -8.07 -3.65 -11.93
C CYS A 40 -7.71 -4.16 -10.53
N GLY A 41 -7.62 -5.48 -10.39
CA GLY A 41 -7.04 -6.10 -9.21
C GLY A 41 -5.50 -6.11 -9.28
N ALA A 42 -4.85 -6.15 -8.12
CA ALA A 42 -3.39 -6.17 -8.02
C ALA A 42 -2.74 -7.42 -8.68
N GLU A 43 -3.51 -8.48 -8.90
CA GLU A 43 -3.10 -9.68 -9.63
C GLU A 43 -2.80 -9.43 -11.12
N TYR A 44 -3.25 -8.31 -11.67
CA TYR A 44 -3.06 -7.95 -13.08
C TYR A 44 -1.95 -6.91 -13.32
N LEU A 45 -1.21 -6.49 -12.28
CA LEU A 45 -0.21 -5.41 -12.39
C LEU A 45 0.87 -5.69 -13.43
N GLU A 46 1.28 -6.95 -13.59
CA GLU A 46 2.25 -7.33 -14.63
C GLU A 46 1.79 -7.04 -16.07
N GLY A 47 0.50 -6.93 -16.30
CA GLY A 47 -0.07 -6.54 -17.59
C GLY A 47 -0.05 -5.03 -17.86
N TYR A 48 0.14 -4.22 -16.81
CA TYR A 48 0.14 -2.75 -16.90
C TYR A 48 1.51 -2.13 -16.76
N PHE A 49 2.43 -2.81 -16.07
CA PHE A 49 3.76 -2.28 -15.77
C PHE A 49 4.86 -3.16 -16.34
N ASN A 50 5.87 -2.52 -16.89
CA ASN A 50 7.10 -3.20 -17.26
C ASN A 50 7.86 -3.70 -16.02
N ASP A 51 8.72 -4.68 -16.22
CA ASP A 51 9.63 -5.14 -15.18
C ASP A 51 10.49 -3.98 -14.69
N LYS A 52 10.68 -3.88 -13.37
CA LYS A 52 11.55 -2.89 -12.73
C LYS A 52 11.23 -1.44 -13.12
N SER A 53 9.94 -1.09 -13.13
CA SER A 53 9.46 0.24 -13.52
C SER A 53 8.81 1.03 -12.37
N ILE A 54 8.56 0.39 -11.23
CA ILE A 54 7.89 0.99 -10.06
C ILE A 54 8.91 1.16 -8.93
N GLU A 55 9.02 2.37 -8.41
CA GLU A 55 9.91 2.65 -7.29
C GLU A 55 9.30 2.28 -5.94
N ARG A 56 7.97 2.47 -5.80
CA ARG A 56 7.29 2.27 -4.53
C ARG A 56 5.85 1.81 -4.68
N ILE A 57 5.45 0.87 -3.84
CA ILE A 57 4.08 0.36 -3.75
C ILE A 57 3.53 0.72 -2.36
N TYR A 58 2.38 1.36 -2.32
CA TYR A 58 1.67 1.67 -1.08
C TYR A 58 0.47 0.74 -0.89
N LEU A 59 0.44 0.04 0.22
CA LEU A 59 -0.65 -0.84 0.64
C LEU A 59 -1.32 -0.23 1.88
N ASN A 60 -2.26 0.70 1.64
CA ASN A 60 -2.94 1.41 2.71
C ASN A 60 -4.29 0.76 3.01
N PHE A 61 -4.46 0.25 4.22
CA PHE A 61 -5.73 -0.29 4.75
C PHE A 61 -6.40 -1.32 3.83
N SER A 62 -5.59 -2.16 3.19
CA SER A 62 -6.08 -3.25 2.35
C SER A 62 -6.82 -4.29 3.18
N CYS A 63 -7.77 -4.99 2.55
CA CYS A 63 -8.63 -5.96 3.23
C CYS A 63 -7.81 -7.06 3.94
N PRO A 64 -7.97 -7.25 5.26
CA PRO A 64 -7.16 -8.18 6.05
C PRO A 64 -7.50 -9.66 5.84
N TYR A 65 -8.67 -9.97 5.27
CA TYR A 65 -9.15 -11.35 5.08
C TYR A 65 -8.89 -12.28 6.28
N PRO A 66 -9.59 -12.12 7.41
CA PRO A 66 -9.26 -12.77 8.69
C PRO A 66 -9.38 -14.30 8.65
N LYS A 67 -10.24 -14.85 7.80
CA LYS A 67 -10.43 -16.30 7.67
C LYS A 67 -9.28 -16.95 6.90
N LYS A 68 -8.66 -18.01 7.43
CA LYS A 68 -7.52 -18.75 6.83
C LYS A 68 -7.73 -19.12 5.35
N LYS A 69 -8.93 -19.55 4.96
CA LYS A 69 -9.25 -19.91 3.57
C LYS A 69 -9.10 -18.77 2.57
N TYR A 70 -9.07 -17.52 3.04
CA TYR A 70 -8.91 -16.32 2.21
C TYR A 70 -7.52 -15.71 2.27
N THR A 71 -6.55 -16.33 2.97
CA THR A 71 -5.18 -15.83 3.11
C THR A 71 -4.54 -15.46 1.77
N LYS A 72 -4.79 -16.27 0.74
CA LYS A 72 -4.28 -16.04 -0.64
C LYS A 72 -4.76 -14.73 -1.29
N HIS A 73 -5.78 -14.07 -0.74
CA HIS A 73 -6.30 -12.78 -1.23
C HIS A 73 -5.67 -11.58 -0.52
N ARG A 74 -4.89 -11.80 0.53
CA ARG A 74 -4.14 -10.71 1.19
C ARG A 74 -3.10 -10.14 0.25
N LEU A 75 -3.02 -8.83 0.12
CA LEU A 75 -2.07 -8.17 -0.79
C LEU A 75 -0.59 -8.38 -0.42
N THR A 76 -0.31 -8.94 0.74
CA THR A 76 1.03 -9.36 1.18
C THR A 76 1.24 -10.88 1.13
N HIS A 77 0.34 -11.64 0.51
CA HIS A 77 0.55 -13.06 0.23
C HIS A 77 1.63 -13.25 -0.85
N GLU A 78 2.38 -14.35 -0.80
CA GLU A 78 3.49 -14.65 -1.72
C GLU A 78 3.14 -14.48 -3.21
N ASN A 79 1.89 -14.76 -3.61
CA ASN A 79 1.44 -14.58 -4.99
C ASN A 79 1.55 -13.13 -5.45
N PHE A 80 1.21 -12.17 -4.57
CA PHE A 80 1.35 -10.74 -4.86
C PHE A 80 2.79 -10.28 -4.71
N LEU A 81 3.54 -10.82 -3.72
CA LEU A 81 4.94 -10.48 -3.53
C LEU A 81 5.80 -10.86 -4.74
N LYS A 82 5.47 -11.96 -5.44
CA LYS A 82 6.08 -12.33 -6.72
C LYS A 82 5.87 -11.26 -7.79
N ILE A 83 4.64 -10.73 -7.90
CA ILE A 83 4.30 -9.64 -8.83
C ILE A 83 5.07 -8.38 -8.46
N TYR A 84 5.04 -7.98 -7.18
CA TYR A 84 5.74 -6.77 -6.72
C TYR A 84 7.25 -6.86 -6.95
N LYS A 85 7.87 -8.01 -6.68
CA LYS A 85 9.29 -8.23 -6.96
C LYS A 85 9.65 -8.02 -8.43
N LYS A 86 8.77 -8.37 -9.35
CA LYS A 86 8.99 -8.22 -10.78
C LYS A 86 8.88 -6.76 -11.23
N VAL A 87 7.85 -6.03 -10.77
CA VAL A 87 7.60 -4.66 -11.21
C VAL A 87 8.42 -3.62 -10.45
N LEU A 88 8.86 -3.90 -9.21
CA LEU A 88 9.70 -2.99 -8.43
C LEU A 88 11.12 -2.90 -9.01
N VAL A 89 11.66 -1.69 -9.06
CA VAL A 89 13.08 -1.45 -9.33
C VAL A 89 13.97 -2.10 -8.26
N PRO A 90 15.27 -2.33 -8.51
CA PRO A 90 16.20 -2.72 -7.45
C PRO A 90 16.11 -1.76 -6.26
N GLN A 91 16.00 -2.29 -5.05
CA GLN A 91 15.74 -1.53 -3.80
C GLN A 91 14.41 -0.77 -3.77
N GLY A 92 13.51 -1.01 -4.71
CA GLY A 92 12.14 -0.49 -4.66
C GLY A 92 11.40 -0.98 -3.41
N GLU A 93 10.47 -0.18 -2.92
CA GLU A 93 9.91 -0.34 -1.59
C GLU A 93 8.42 -0.69 -1.60
N ILE A 94 8.01 -1.46 -0.60
CA ILE A 94 6.61 -1.64 -0.23
C ILE A 94 6.39 -0.90 1.09
N HIS A 95 5.44 0.03 1.12
CA HIS A 95 5.00 0.73 2.32
C HIS A 95 3.60 0.26 2.69
N LEU A 96 3.42 -0.22 3.91
CA LEU A 96 2.13 -0.70 4.40
C LEU A 96 1.67 0.12 5.58
N LYS A 97 0.37 0.42 5.60
CA LYS A 97 -0.37 0.89 6.79
C LYS A 97 -1.64 0.08 6.97
N THR A 98 -1.96 -0.28 8.21
CA THR A 98 -3.17 -1.00 8.59
C THR A 98 -3.52 -0.76 10.05
N ASP A 99 -4.81 -0.84 10.38
CA ASP A 99 -5.35 -0.86 11.74
C ASP A 99 -5.51 -2.30 12.28
N ASN A 100 -5.27 -3.32 11.43
CA ASN A 100 -5.51 -4.72 11.76
C ASN A 100 -4.24 -5.44 12.21
N THR A 101 -4.15 -5.75 13.51
CA THR A 101 -3.00 -6.44 14.13
C THR A 101 -2.68 -7.77 13.46
N GLY A 102 -3.67 -8.64 13.28
CA GLY A 102 -3.44 -9.97 12.70
C GLY A 102 -3.00 -9.94 11.24
N PHE A 103 -3.41 -8.92 10.48
CA PHE A 103 -2.90 -8.70 9.13
C PHE A 103 -1.48 -8.14 9.14
N PHE A 104 -1.17 -7.26 10.10
CA PHE A 104 0.18 -6.71 10.25
C PHE A 104 1.20 -7.81 10.62
N GLU A 105 0.89 -8.64 11.62
CA GLU A 105 1.71 -9.79 12.01
C GLU A 105 1.94 -10.77 10.85
N TYR A 106 0.86 -11.10 10.13
CA TYR A 106 0.95 -11.92 8.93
C TYR A 106 1.87 -11.28 7.88
N THR A 107 1.75 -9.98 7.67
CA THR A 107 2.54 -9.24 6.68
C THR A 107 4.02 -9.25 7.01
N ILE A 108 4.40 -9.04 8.28
CA ILE A 108 5.79 -9.13 8.73
C ILE A 108 6.37 -10.50 8.37
N ASN A 109 5.69 -11.58 8.77
CA ASN A 109 6.15 -12.94 8.48
C ASN A 109 6.25 -13.20 6.98
N SER A 110 5.22 -12.86 6.21
CA SER A 110 5.17 -13.10 4.77
C SER A 110 6.27 -12.36 4.00
N LEU A 111 6.57 -11.11 4.37
CA LEU A 111 7.64 -10.32 3.77
C LEU A 111 9.02 -10.89 4.12
N CYS A 112 9.26 -11.24 5.40
CA CYS A 112 10.51 -11.83 5.84
C CYS A 112 10.77 -13.20 5.18
N ASP A 113 9.76 -14.08 5.16
CA ASP A 113 9.85 -15.41 4.52
C ASP A 113 10.12 -15.31 3.02
N PHE A 114 9.60 -14.26 2.38
CA PHE A 114 9.82 -14.00 0.95
C PHE A 114 11.19 -13.35 0.65
N GLY A 115 11.93 -12.90 1.69
CA GLY A 115 13.27 -12.35 1.59
C GLY A 115 13.33 -10.82 1.51
N PHE A 116 12.27 -10.10 1.87
CA PHE A 116 12.33 -8.66 2.07
C PHE A 116 13.03 -8.29 3.38
N THR A 117 13.73 -7.19 3.38
CA THR A 117 14.25 -6.54 4.59
C THR A 117 13.25 -5.50 5.05
N LEU A 118 12.89 -5.53 6.33
CA LEU A 118 11.97 -4.56 6.93
C LEU A 118 12.74 -3.36 7.49
N LYS A 119 12.14 -2.19 7.43
CA LYS A 119 12.58 -0.96 8.09
C LYS A 119 11.38 -0.13 8.54
N ASN A 120 11.61 0.83 9.45
CA ASN A 120 10.59 1.76 9.93
C ASN A 120 9.31 1.06 10.39
N VAL A 121 9.47 -0.06 11.12
CA VAL A 121 8.36 -0.83 11.68
C VAL A 121 7.84 -0.14 12.92
N THR A 122 6.57 0.22 12.95
CA THR A 122 5.92 0.77 14.13
C THR A 122 4.56 0.11 14.37
N PHE A 123 4.24 -0.10 15.64
CA PHE A 123 2.97 -0.67 16.11
C PHE A 123 1.96 0.41 16.53
N ASP A 124 2.39 1.66 16.52
CA ASP A 124 1.53 2.83 16.77
C ASP A 124 2.14 4.05 16.07
N LEU A 125 1.72 4.26 14.83
CA LEU A 125 2.29 5.30 13.97
C LEU A 125 2.09 6.72 14.54
N HIS A 126 0.93 6.99 15.12
CA HIS A 126 0.58 8.33 15.60
C HIS A 126 1.31 8.70 16.91
N ASN A 127 1.74 7.70 17.69
CA ASN A 127 2.54 7.88 18.91
C ASN A 127 4.02 7.53 18.70
N SER A 128 4.48 7.43 17.43
CA SER A 128 5.87 7.13 17.09
C SER A 128 6.63 8.38 16.66
N ASP A 129 7.95 8.29 16.64
CA ASP A 129 8.86 9.35 16.13
C ASP A 129 8.91 9.37 14.58
N PHE A 130 8.01 8.68 13.90
CA PHE A 130 8.01 8.63 12.43
C PHE A 130 7.55 9.97 11.84
N GLU A 131 8.46 10.66 11.18
CA GLU A 131 8.17 11.91 10.47
C GLU A 131 7.70 11.68 9.03
N GLY A 132 6.94 12.64 8.49
CA GLY A 132 6.53 12.64 7.08
C GLY A 132 5.31 11.77 6.76
N ASN A 133 4.57 11.30 7.77
CA ASN A 133 3.31 10.60 7.54
C ASN A 133 2.32 11.50 6.77
N ILE A 134 1.65 10.91 5.79
CA ILE A 134 0.51 11.52 5.11
C ILE A 134 -0.74 10.77 5.53
N VAL A 135 -1.51 11.40 6.38
CA VAL A 135 -2.73 10.82 6.94
C VAL A 135 -3.77 10.68 5.83
N THR A 136 -4.35 9.49 5.69
CA THR A 136 -5.48 9.24 4.80
C THR A 136 -6.80 9.47 5.55
N GLU A 137 -7.91 9.65 4.82
CA GLU A 137 -9.25 9.79 5.45
C GLU A 137 -9.60 8.55 6.29
N TYR A 138 -9.25 7.36 5.81
CA TYR A 138 -9.44 6.11 6.54
C TYR A 138 -8.60 6.08 7.83
N GLU A 139 -7.33 6.44 7.74
CA GLU A 139 -6.41 6.52 8.87
C GLU A 139 -6.92 7.48 9.94
N GLN A 140 -7.34 8.69 9.54
CA GLN A 140 -7.91 9.69 10.46
C GLN A 140 -9.10 9.12 11.22
N ARG A 141 -10.03 8.50 10.50
CA ARG A 141 -11.24 7.92 11.12
C ARG A 141 -10.90 6.86 12.17
N PHE A 142 -9.96 5.95 11.91
CA PHE A 142 -9.60 4.90 12.87
C PHE A 142 -8.74 5.42 14.02
N SER A 143 -7.86 6.38 13.76
CA SER A 143 -7.12 7.08 14.79
C SER A 143 -8.04 7.85 15.76
N ASP A 144 -9.05 8.54 15.25
CA ASP A 144 -10.07 9.23 16.07
C ASP A 144 -10.87 8.27 16.95
N MET A 145 -10.98 7.01 16.55
CA MET A 145 -11.60 5.93 17.35
C MET A 145 -10.62 5.31 18.37
N GLY A 146 -9.39 5.82 18.46
CA GLY A 146 -8.37 5.30 19.37
C GLY A 146 -7.71 4.00 18.90
N CYS A 147 -7.86 3.61 17.62
CA CYS A 147 -7.21 2.44 17.08
C CYS A 147 -5.76 2.76 16.70
N PRO A 148 -4.77 1.96 17.16
CA PRO A 148 -3.40 2.15 16.72
C PRO A 148 -3.27 1.85 15.21
N ILE A 149 -2.43 2.63 14.55
CA ILE A 149 -2.10 2.40 13.14
C ILE A 149 -0.71 1.76 13.06
N TYR A 150 -0.67 0.56 12.51
CA TYR A 150 0.56 -0.18 12.24
C TYR A 150 1.15 0.26 10.93
N ARG A 151 2.48 0.38 10.87
CA ARG A 151 3.19 0.76 9.67
C ARG A 151 4.50 -0.01 9.53
N LEU A 152 4.88 -0.33 8.29
CA LEU A 152 6.21 -0.82 7.94
C LEU A 152 6.60 -0.40 6.53
N GLU A 153 7.90 -0.44 6.27
CA GLU A 153 8.49 -0.41 4.94
C GLU A 153 9.29 -1.71 4.71
N ALA A 154 9.32 -2.15 3.47
CA ALA A 154 10.05 -3.36 3.09
C ALA A 154 10.72 -3.18 1.72
N TYR A 155 11.92 -3.74 1.52
CA TYR A 155 12.66 -3.68 0.27
C TYR A 155 13.48 -4.96 0.06
N PHE A 156 13.85 -5.25 -1.19
CA PHE A 156 14.85 -6.25 -1.50
C PHE A 156 16.25 -5.63 -1.45
N LYS A 157 17.19 -6.37 -0.83
CA LYS A 157 18.63 -6.05 -0.94
C LYS A 157 19.16 -6.33 -2.32
#